data_1221bd85f2626d4924eb44a3a42d5c7e
#
_entry.id   1221bd85f2626d4924eb44a3a42d5c7e
#
_cell.length_a   1.000
_cell.length_b   1.000
_cell.length_c   1.000
_cell.angle_alpha   90.00
_cell.angle_beta   90.00
_cell.angle_gamma   90.00
#
_symmetry.space_group_name_H-M   'P 1'
#
loop_
_entity.id
_entity.type
_entity.pdbx_description
1 polymer ?
#
loop_
_entity_poly.entity_id
_entity_poly.type
_entity_poly.pdbx_seq_one_letter_code
_entity_poly.pdbx_strand_id
1 'polypeptide(L)'
;MSQRVVVFLDYQNVYHRARDAFCSPPASASQGQVDPLALGRLLAGRVPGGCLTGVRVYRGRPSQRRDSRSHAACRRQTARQVGRGGGLVVVLSRELRYPPDWPRRPAEEKGIDVALAVDFVMMIARCECDKGILFSSDTDLVPALEAVLALRPGDPAACEVAAWAAPGVRPHSLSVRGARIRRHLLSEADYRSVADLTDYTRTE
;
A
#
# COMPACT_ATOMS: atom_id res chain seq x y z
N MET A 1 -20.37 9.82 -14.88
CA MET A 1 -19.04 10.42 -15.11
C MET A 1 -17.99 9.43 -14.62
N SER A 2 -16.85 9.32 -15.29
CA SER A 2 -15.73 8.48 -14.84
C SER A 2 -15.06 9.17 -13.66
N GLN A 3 -14.75 8.41 -12.58
CA GLN A 3 -14.05 8.92 -11.40
C GLN A 3 -12.57 8.50 -11.45
N ARG A 4 -11.65 9.46 -11.40
CA ARG A 4 -10.22 9.20 -11.35
C ARG A 4 -9.83 8.65 -9.98
N VAL A 5 -9.38 7.41 -9.96
CA VAL A 5 -9.02 6.71 -8.71
C VAL A 5 -7.50 6.59 -8.62
N VAL A 6 -6.93 7.02 -7.50
CA VAL A 6 -5.54 6.76 -7.13
C VAL A 6 -5.52 5.86 -5.89
N VAL A 7 -4.72 4.80 -5.95
CA VAL A 7 -4.53 3.87 -4.83
C VAL A 7 -3.19 4.14 -4.16
N PHE A 8 -3.20 4.29 -2.85
CA PHE A 8 -2.03 4.54 -2.00
C PHE A 8 -1.77 3.30 -1.16
N LEU A 9 -0.61 2.70 -1.35
CA LEU A 9 -0.23 1.44 -0.71
C LEU A 9 0.89 1.66 0.30
N ASP A 10 0.60 1.50 1.57
CA ASP A 10 1.58 1.20 2.60
C ASP A 10 2.05 -0.25 2.37
N TYR A 11 3.12 -0.40 1.58
CA TYR A 11 3.47 -1.71 1.03
C TYR A 11 3.92 -2.70 2.09
N GLN A 12 4.59 -2.24 3.14
CA GLN A 12 5.00 -3.12 4.22
C GLN A 12 3.79 -3.63 5.01
N ASN A 13 2.85 -2.75 5.30
CA ASN A 13 1.59 -3.12 5.95
C ASN A 13 0.77 -4.08 5.08
N VAL A 14 0.60 -3.76 3.78
CA VAL A 14 -0.09 -4.64 2.82
C VAL A 14 0.54 -6.03 2.79
N TYR A 15 1.88 -6.11 2.72
CA TYR A 15 2.63 -7.35 2.68
C TYR A 15 2.48 -8.18 3.95
N HIS A 16 2.72 -7.58 5.13
CA HIS A 16 2.64 -8.31 6.39
C HIS A 16 1.22 -8.78 6.69
N ARG A 17 0.24 -7.91 6.48
CA ARG A 17 -1.15 -8.28 6.72
C ARG A 17 -1.68 -9.35 5.77
N ALA A 18 -1.21 -9.40 4.51
CA ALA A 18 -1.53 -10.50 3.61
C ALA A 18 -0.93 -11.82 4.10
N ARG A 19 0.32 -11.81 4.59
CA ARG A 19 0.96 -13.00 5.18
C ARG A 19 0.20 -13.50 6.39
N ASP A 20 -0.11 -12.60 7.31
CA ASP A 20 -0.84 -12.95 8.55
C ASP A 20 -2.23 -13.52 8.26
N ALA A 21 -2.88 -13.00 7.22
CA ALA A 21 -4.26 -13.37 6.87
C ALA A 21 -4.35 -14.67 6.06
N PHE A 22 -3.39 -14.91 5.14
CA PHE A 22 -3.59 -15.89 4.06
C PHE A 22 -2.41 -16.86 3.86
N CYS A 23 -1.31 -16.72 4.59
CA CYS A 23 -0.13 -17.58 4.40
C CYS A 23 0.12 -18.41 5.66
N SER A 24 0.24 -19.73 5.49
CA SER A 24 0.61 -20.60 6.60
C SER A 24 2.12 -20.60 6.84
N PRO A 25 2.60 -20.58 8.10
CA PRO A 25 4.00 -20.74 8.39
C PRO A 25 4.52 -22.17 8.04
N PRO A 26 5.78 -22.32 7.60
CA PRO A 26 6.74 -21.27 7.25
C PRO A 26 6.44 -20.65 5.89
N ALA A 27 6.14 -19.35 5.86
CA ALA A 27 5.86 -18.66 4.61
C ALA A 27 7.15 -18.18 3.93
N SER A 28 7.27 -18.38 2.61
CA SER A 28 8.40 -17.86 1.82
C SER A 28 8.40 -16.33 1.75
N ALA A 29 9.52 -15.71 1.38
CA ALA A 29 9.61 -14.25 1.26
C ALA A 29 8.71 -13.68 0.15
N SER A 30 8.33 -14.47 -0.86
CA SER A 30 7.41 -14.05 -1.92
C SER A 30 5.94 -14.09 -1.52
N GLN A 31 5.59 -14.90 -0.52
CA GLN A 31 4.22 -14.97 -0.01
C GLN A 31 3.87 -13.68 0.78
N GLY A 32 2.74 -13.11 0.48
CA GLY A 32 2.31 -11.79 0.97
C GLY A 32 2.60 -10.66 -0.01
N GLN A 33 3.48 -10.85 -0.99
CA GLN A 33 3.73 -9.84 -2.01
C GLN A 33 2.53 -9.72 -2.96
N VAL A 34 2.33 -8.51 -3.46
CA VAL A 34 1.26 -8.19 -4.42
C VAL A 34 1.82 -7.42 -5.61
N ASP A 35 1.18 -7.58 -6.76
CA ASP A 35 1.39 -6.71 -7.91
C ASP A 35 0.57 -5.42 -7.70
N PRO A 36 1.22 -4.25 -7.56
CA PRO A 36 0.51 -3.00 -7.27
C PRO A 36 -0.47 -2.59 -8.35
N LEU A 37 -0.16 -2.85 -9.63
CA LEU A 37 -1.07 -2.52 -10.72
C LEU A 37 -2.33 -3.39 -10.70
N ALA A 38 -2.16 -4.70 -10.47
CA ALA A 38 -3.30 -5.62 -10.36
C ALA A 38 -4.19 -5.25 -9.17
N LEU A 39 -3.59 -4.95 -8.01
CA LEU A 39 -4.32 -4.50 -6.82
C LEU A 39 -5.02 -3.15 -7.05
N GLY A 40 -4.35 -2.21 -7.71
CA GLY A 40 -4.95 -0.93 -8.07
C GLY A 40 -6.17 -1.08 -8.98
N ARG A 41 -6.08 -1.94 -10.01
CA ARG A 41 -7.20 -2.24 -10.91
C ARG A 41 -8.37 -2.91 -10.18
N LEU A 42 -8.08 -3.86 -9.30
CA LEU A 42 -9.09 -4.52 -8.47
C LEU A 42 -9.85 -3.50 -7.62
N LEU A 43 -9.14 -2.60 -6.94
CA LEU A 43 -9.76 -1.59 -6.08
C LEU A 43 -10.53 -0.54 -6.87
N ALA A 44 -9.96 -0.02 -7.95
CA ALA A 44 -10.66 0.94 -8.82
C ALA A 44 -11.92 0.35 -9.45
N GLY A 45 -11.90 -0.94 -9.82
CA GLY A 45 -13.06 -1.66 -10.33
C GLY A 45 -14.21 -1.81 -9.33
N ARG A 46 -13.94 -1.67 -8.02
CA ARG A 46 -14.95 -1.67 -6.96
C ARG A 46 -15.60 -0.30 -6.73
N VAL A 47 -15.05 0.74 -7.33
CA VAL A 47 -15.62 2.08 -7.29
C VAL A 47 -16.58 2.25 -8.47
N PRO A 48 -17.85 2.62 -8.26
CA PRO A 48 -18.77 2.86 -9.36
C PRO A 48 -18.24 3.94 -10.31
N GLY A 49 -18.04 3.59 -11.59
CA GLY A 49 -17.44 4.47 -12.58
C GLY A 49 -15.96 4.77 -12.36
N GLY A 50 -15.27 4.01 -11.50
CA GLY A 50 -13.86 4.21 -11.18
C GLY A 50 -12.93 3.88 -12.36
N CYS A 51 -12.02 4.81 -12.66
CA CYS A 51 -10.92 4.64 -13.60
C CYS A 51 -9.60 4.76 -12.84
N LEU A 52 -8.77 3.73 -12.86
CA LEU A 52 -7.46 3.78 -12.23
C LEU A 52 -6.56 4.79 -12.97
N THR A 53 -6.13 5.83 -12.28
CA THR A 53 -5.21 6.85 -12.81
C THR A 53 -3.84 6.83 -12.15
N GLY A 54 -3.67 6.07 -11.05
CA GLY A 54 -2.37 5.91 -10.43
C GLY A 54 -2.37 4.92 -9.27
N VAL A 55 -1.21 4.31 -9.05
CA VAL A 55 -0.90 3.53 -7.84
C VAL A 55 0.40 4.07 -7.26
N ARG A 56 0.35 4.53 -6.02
CA ARG A 56 1.49 5.03 -5.28
C ARG A 56 1.88 4.02 -4.21
N VAL A 57 3.09 3.51 -4.31
CA VAL A 57 3.64 2.47 -3.43
C VAL A 57 4.65 3.10 -2.50
N TYR A 58 4.41 3.05 -1.20
CA TYR A 58 5.31 3.58 -0.17
C TYR A 58 5.97 2.44 0.58
N ARG A 59 7.31 2.48 0.68
CA ARG A 59 8.04 1.43 1.40
C ARG A 59 9.45 1.85 1.80
N GLY A 60 10.00 1.20 2.81
CA GLY A 60 11.41 1.25 3.13
C GLY A 60 12.27 0.55 2.07
N ARG A 61 13.46 1.07 1.86
CA ARG A 61 14.47 0.48 0.98
C ARG A 61 15.70 0.10 1.81
N PRO A 62 16.14 -1.16 1.78
CA PRO A 62 17.38 -1.57 2.42
C PRO A 62 18.60 -0.76 1.92
N SER A 63 19.56 -0.53 2.80
CA SER A 63 20.80 0.15 2.46
C SER A 63 21.71 -0.74 1.62
N GLN A 64 22.23 -0.23 0.52
CA GLN A 64 23.20 -0.97 -0.29
C GLN A 64 24.47 -1.32 0.50
N ARG A 65 24.89 -0.47 1.43
CA ARG A 65 26.11 -0.67 2.23
C ARG A 65 25.92 -1.66 3.36
N ARG A 66 24.71 -1.68 3.97
CA ARG A 66 24.39 -2.50 5.15
C ARG A 66 23.82 -3.87 4.78
N ASP A 67 22.96 -3.90 3.77
CA ASP A 67 22.23 -5.09 3.32
C ASP A 67 22.11 -5.08 1.79
N SER A 68 23.22 -5.38 1.12
CA SER A 68 23.31 -5.34 -0.34
C SER A 68 22.38 -6.37 -1.03
N ARG A 69 22.16 -7.53 -0.39
CA ARG A 69 21.29 -8.58 -0.93
C ARG A 69 19.83 -8.14 -0.95
N SER A 70 19.32 -7.66 0.18
CA SER A 70 17.94 -7.16 0.27
C SER A 70 17.75 -5.88 -0.55
N HIS A 71 18.79 -5.03 -0.64
CA HIS A 71 18.76 -3.86 -1.52
C HIS A 71 18.59 -4.27 -3.00
N ALA A 72 19.38 -5.25 -3.49
CA ALA A 72 19.28 -5.74 -4.86
C ALA A 72 17.91 -6.36 -5.14
N ALA A 73 17.38 -7.17 -4.23
CA ALA A 73 16.03 -7.74 -4.33
C ALA A 73 14.95 -6.64 -4.41
N CYS A 74 15.03 -5.63 -3.54
CA CYS A 74 14.12 -4.49 -3.53
C CYS A 74 14.18 -3.69 -4.85
N ARG A 75 15.37 -3.51 -5.43
CA ARG A 75 15.54 -2.84 -6.73
C ARG A 75 14.91 -3.64 -7.86
N ARG A 76 15.11 -4.96 -7.91
CA ARG A 76 14.48 -5.83 -8.93
C ARG A 76 12.97 -5.78 -8.84
N GLN A 77 12.43 -5.88 -7.63
CA GLN A 77 11.00 -5.75 -7.41
C GLN A 77 10.46 -4.41 -7.87
N THR A 78 11.13 -3.29 -7.51
CA THR A 78 10.73 -1.95 -7.95
C THR A 78 10.74 -1.82 -9.46
N ALA A 79 11.82 -2.26 -10.11
CA ALA A 79 11.94 -2.18 -11.58
C ALA A 79 10.81 -2.96 -12.28
N ARG A 80 10.47 -4.14 -11.78
CA ARG A 80 9.35 -4.95 -12.32
C ARG A 80 8.00 -4.27 -12.11
N GLN A 81 7.73 -3.75 -10.90
CA GLN A 81 6.47 -3.07 -10.57
C GLN A 81 6.26 -1.83 -11.44
N VAL A 82 7.28 -0.99 -11.57
CA VAL A 82 7.24 0.22 -12.41
C VAL A 82 7.14 -0.14 -13.90
N GLY A 83 7.94 -1.11 -14.37
CA GLY A 83 7.90 -1.55 -15.77
C GLY A 83 6.55 -2.11 -16.20
N ARG A 84 5.92 -2.92 -15.34
CA ARG A 84 4.56 -3.42 -15.58
C ARG A 84 3.48 -2.34 -15.45
N GLY A 85 3.76 -1.32 -14.66
CA GLY A 85 2.81 -0.26 -14.36
C GLY A 85 2.44 0.64 -15.53
N GLY A 86 3.23 0.65 -16.62
CA GLY A 86 2.93 1.47 -17.80
C GLY A 86 2.72 2.96 -17.48
N GLY A 87 3.49 3.49 -16.53
CA GLY A 87 3.36 4.88 -16.04
C GLY A 87 2.33 5.07 -14.92
N LEU A 88 1.46 4.09 -14.64
CA LEU A 88 0.48 4.19 -13.56
C LEU A 88 1.07 3.89 -12.16
N VAL A 89 2.15 3.10 -12.08
CA VAL A 89 2.76 2.71 -10.80
C VAL A 89 3.98 3.58 -10.50
N VAL A 90 3.94 4.27 -9.38
CA VAL A 90 5.04 5.05 -8.84
C VAL A 90 5.45 4.47 -7.49
N VAL A 91 6.73 4.12 -7.33
CA VAL A 91 7.28 3.60 -6.07
C VAL A 91 8.09 4.69 -5.38
N LEU A 92 7.64 5.11 -4.22
CA LEU A 92 8.32 6.05 -3.35
C LEU A 92 9.00 5.27 -2.23
N SER A 93 10.31 5.41 -2.12
CA SER A 93 11.06 4.67 -1.10
C SER A 93 11.99 5.59 -0.31
N ARG A 94 12.14 5.28 0.99
CA ARG A 94 13.13 5.89 1.86
C ARG A 94 14.10 4.82 2.36
N GLU A 95 15.37 5.17 2.54
CA GLU A 95 16.33 4.23 3.10
C GLU A 95 15.96 3.88 4.54
N LEU A 96 16.02 2.59 4.88
CA LEU A 96 15.78 2.11 6.24
C LEU A 96 16.80 2.68 7.21
N ARG A 97 16.37 2.96 8.42
CA ARG A 97 17.26 3.34 9.52
C ARG A 97 17.80 2.09 10.20
N TYR A 98 19.11 1.97 10.25
CA TYR A 98 19.80 0.85 10.87
C TYR A 98 20.22 1.23 12.30
N PRO A 99 19.80 0.48 13.32
CA PRO A 99 20.27 0.70 14.68
C PRO A 99 21.75 0.32 14.81
N PRO A 100 22.47 0.86 15.83
CA PRO A 100 23.91 0.57 16.03
C PRO A 100 24.22 -0.91 16.21
N ASP A 101 23.32 -1.66 16.76
CA ASP A 101 23.42 -3.10 17.04
C ASP A 101 22.82 -4.00 15.94
N TRP A 102 22.54 -3.44 14.76
CA TRP A 102 22.17 -4.24 13.61
C TRP A 102 23.25 -5.30 13.29
N PRO A 103 22.91 -6.57 12.95
CA PRO A 103 21.58 -7.12 12.64
C PRO A 103 20.78 -7.68 13.83
N ARG A 104 21.25 -7.48 15.07
CA ARG A 104 20.52 -7.98 16.27
C ARG A 104 19.12 -7.35 16.38
N ARG A 105 19.02 -6.06 16.13
CA ARG A 105 17.74 -5.39 15.94
C ARG A 105 17.49 -5.14 14.45
N PRO A 106 16.27 -5.36 13.97
CA PRO A 106 15.94 -5.09 12.57
C PRO A 106 16.09 -3.61 12.21
N ALA A 107 16.30 -3.34 10.93
CA ALA A 107 16.21 -1.99 10.41
C ALA A 107 14.76 -1.53 10.37
N GLU A 108 14.53 -0.24 10.58
CA GLU A 108 13.21 0.37 10.75
C GLU A 108 12.89 1.32 9.61
N GLU A 109 11.63 1.36 9.21
CA GLU A 109 11.11 2.41 8.35
C GLU A 109 11.02 3.72 9.14
N LYS A 110 11.37 4.85 8.52
CA LYS A 110 11.23 6.16 9.12
C LYS A 110 10.77 7.20 8.13
N GLY A 111 9.60 7.78 8.41
CA GLY A 111 9.02 8.86 7.64
C GLY A 111 8.43 8.44 6.30
N ILE A 112 8.23 7.13 6.08
CA ILE A 112 7.52 6.64 4.89
C ILE A 112 6.01 6.90 5.04
N ASP A 113 5.46 6.67 6.24
CA ASP A 113 4.06 6.92 6.57
C ASP A 113 3.72 8.41 6.45
N VAL A 114 4.65 9.27 6.90
CA VAL A 114 4.51 10.71 6.74
C VAL A 114 4.49 11.11 5.27
N ALA A 115 5.35 10.51 4.44
CA ALA A 115 5.36 10.79 3.00
C ALA A 115 4.05 10.33 2.34
N LEU A 116 3.55 9.15 2.72
CA LEU A 116 2.27 8.63 2.27
C LEU A 116 1.12 9.57 2.67
N ALA A 117 1.05 9.96 3.95
CA ALA A 117 0.01 10.84 4.49
C ALA A 117 -0.01 12.19 3.76
N VAL A 118 1.16 12.81 3.56
CA VAL A 118 1.28 14.10 2.87
C VAL A 118 0.83 13.99 1.42
N ASP A 119 1.32 12.99 0.67
CA ASP A 119 0.94 12.80 -0.72
C ASP A 119 -0.56 12.51 -0.86
N PHE A 120 -1.12 11.67 0.01
CA PHE A 120 -2.54 11.33 0.02
C PHE A 120 -3.42 12.59 0.17
N VAL A 121 -3.12 13.41 1.17
CA VAL A 121 -3.87 14.65 1.42
C VAL A 121 -3.67 15.65 0.27
N MET A 122 -2.43 15.85 -0.19
CA MET A 122 -2.12 16.85 -1.20
C MET A 122 -2.71 16.52 -2.57
N MET A 123 -2.68 15.26 -3.00
CA MET A 123 -3.26 14.86 -4.28
C MET A 123 -4.77 15.06 -4.33
N ILE A 124 -5.45 14.75 -3.23
CA ILE A 124 -6.90 14.98 -3.12
C ILE A 124 -7.22 16.48 -3.04
N ALA A 125 -6.45 17.24 -2.26
CA ALA A 125 -6.61 18.69 -2.13
C ALA A 125 -6.42 19.43 -3.46
N ARG A 126 -5.45 18.99 -4.27
CA ARG A 126 -5.16 19.55 -5.60
C ARG A 126 -6.07 19.02 -6.72
N CYS A 127 -7.04 18.19 -6.39
CA CYS A 127 -7.91 17.54 -7.39
C CYS A 127 -7.14 16.73 -8.45
N GLU A 128 -5.98 16.17 -8.08
CA GLU A 128 -5.22 15.26 -8.97
C GLU A 128 -5.92 13.92 -9.13
N CYS A 129 -6.76 13.54 -8.16
CA CYS A 129 -7.71 12.44 -8.25
C CYS A 129 -9.07 12.86 -7.68
N ASP A 130 -10.13 12.17 -8.11
CA ASP A 130 -11.47 12.36 -7.58
C ASP A 130 -11.68 11.50 -6.34
N LYS A 131 -10.93 10.38 -6.25
CA LYS A 131 -10.99 9.43 -5.15
C LYS A 131 -9.60 8.86 -4.83
N GLY A 132 -9.20 8.95 -3.57
CA GLY A 132 -8.03 8.28 -3.01
C GLY A 132 -8.44 7.04 -2.23
N ILE A 133 -7.84 5.88 -2.51
CA ILE A 133 -8.02 4.66 -1.71
C ILE A 133 -6.74 4.40 -0.94
N LEU A 134 -6.80 4.46 0.38
CA LEU A 134 -5.68 4.20 1.27
C LEU A 134 -5.69 2.74 1.73
N PHE A 135 -4.67 1.96 1.38
CA PHE A 135 -4.50 0.60 1.84
C PHE A 135 -3.43 0.53 2.93
N SER A 136 -3.86 0.63 4.15
CA SER A 136 -3.10 0.40 5.38
C SER A 136 -4.04 0.06 6.53
N SER A 137 -3.51 -0.52 7.58
CA SER A 137 -4.17 -0.69 8.89
C SER A 137 -3.49 0.11 9.99
N ASP A 138 -2.52 0.96 9.63
CA ASP A 138 -1.79 1.79 10.59
C ASP A 138 -2.63 3.00 11.01
N THR A 139 -2.94 3.07 12.31
CA THR A 139 -3.75 4.14 12.87
C THR A 139 -3.09 5.50 12.84
N ASP A 140 -1.77 5.58 12.66
CA ASP A 140 -1.04 6.84 12.52
C ASP A 140 -1.41 7.59 11.21
N LEU A 141 -2.08 6.89 10.28
CA LEU A 141 -2.63 7.47 9.05
C LEU A 141 -4.07 8.02 9.19
N VAL A 142 -4.72 7.83 10.35
CA VAL A 142 -6.07 8.38 10.60
C VAL A 142 -6.11 9.90 10.44
N PRO A 143 -5.14 10.70 10.93
CA PRO A 143 -5.13 12.15 10.73
C PRO A 143 -5.14 12.57 9.25
N ALA A 144 -4.56 11.77 8.34
CA ALA A 144 -4.62 12.05 6.91
C ALA A 144 -6.03 11.89 6.33
N LEU A 145 -6.79 10.89 6.80
CA LEU A 145 -8.19 10.71 6.45
C LEU A 145 -9.06 11.88 6.99
N GLU A 146 -8.83 12.28 8.25
CA GLU A 146 -9.51 13.40 8.87
C GLU A 146 -9.26 14.71 8.11
N ALA A 147 -8.01 14.95 7.69
CA ALA A 147 -7.65 16.11 6.90
C ALA A 147 -8.39 16.15 5.54
N VAL A 148 -8.49 15.01 4.85
CA VAL A 148 -9.24 14.92 3.58
C VAL A 148 -10.71 15.21 3.79
N LEU A 149 -11.33 14.65 4.83
CA LEU A 149 -12.74 14.89 5.15
C LEU A 149 -13.01 16.37 5.49
N ALA A 150 -12.07 17.02 6.19
CA ALA A 150 -12.15 18.44 6.49
C ALA A 150 -11.99 19.32 5.24
N LEU A 151 -11.11 18.95 4.31
CA LEU A 151 -10.89 19.66 3.04
C LEU A 151 -12.04 19.45 2.02
N ARG A 152 -12.79 18.36 2.14
CA ARG A 152 -13.89 17.98 1.25
C ARG A 152 -15.18 17.69 2.03
N PRO A 153 -15.72 18.67 2.78
CA PRO A 153 -16.86 18.43 3.67
C PRO A 153 -18.14 18.01 2.94
N GLY A 154 -18.26 18.34 1.64
CA GLY A 154 -19.38 17.92 0.79
C GLY A 154 -19.16 16.60 0.06
N ASP A 155 -17.99 15.99 0.17
CA ASP A 155 -17.64 14.77 -0.54
C ASP A 155 -16.88 13.78 0.37
N PRO A 156 -17.57 13.12 1.30
CA PRO A 156 -16.95 12.12 2.17
C PRO A 156 -16.45 10.89 1.38
N ALA A 157 -16.86 10.75 0.12
CA ALA A 157 -16.40 9.71 -0.77
C ALA A 157 -15.07 10.04 -1.47
N ALA A 158 -14.48 11.22 -1.25
CA ALA A 158 -13.17 11.59 -1.78
C ALA A 158 -12.05 10.67 -1.26
N CYS A 159 -12.22 10.04 -0.08
CA CYS A 159 -11.32 9.03 0.44
C CYS A 159 -12.05 7.75 0.83
N GLU A 160 -11.42 6.63 0.52
CA GLU A 160 -11.86 5.28 0.89
C GLU A 160 -10.67 4.52 1.48
N VAL A 161 -10.92 3.43 2.21
CA VAL A 161 -9.86 2.62 2.80
C VAL A 161 -9.95 1.18 2.35
N ALA A 162 -8.82 0.47 2.29
CA ALA A 162 -8.76 -0.94 1.96
C ALA A 162 -8.00 -1.73 3.03
N ALA A 163 -8.42 -2.98 3.23
CA ALA A 163 -7.75 -3.90 4.14
C ALA A 163 -8.02 -5.35 3.72
N TRP A 164 -7.11 -6.25 4.09
CA TRP A 164 -7.33 -7.68 3.98
C TRP A 164 -8.36 -8.16 5.01
N ALA A 165 -9.19 -9.12 4.62
CA ALA A 165 -10.23 -9.71 5.45
C ALA A 165 -10.13 -11.24 5.41
N ALA A 166 -9.49 -11.82 6.43
CA ALA A 166 -9.46 -13.26 6.61
C ALA A 166 -10.80 -13.77 7.18
N PRO A 167 -11.26 -14.97 6.81
CA PRO A 167 -12.44 -15.58 7.40
C PRO A 167 -12.32 -15.71 8.92
N GLY A 168 -13.35 -15.32 9.65
CA GLY A 168 -13.40 -15.45 11.12
C GLY A 168 -12.54 -14.46 11.90
N VAL A 169 -11.82 -13.57 11.22
CA VAL A 169 -10.97 -12.55 11.86
C VAL A 169 -11.53 -11.15 11.58
N ARG A 170 -11.65 -10.33 12.63
CA ARG A 170 -12.07 -8.93 12.44
C ARG A 170 -11.02 -8.19 11.61
N PRO A 171 -11.39 -7.62 10.45
CA PRO A 171 -10.43 -6.90 9.61
C PRO A 171 -9.87 -5.67 10.33
N HIS A 172 -8.55 -5.52 10.29
CA HIS A 172 -7.89 -4.29 10.72
C HIS A 172 -8.01 -3.23 9.61
N SER A 173 -9.06 -2.45 9.65
CA SER A 173 -9.34 -1.37 8.69
C SER A 173 -9.40 -0.04 9.40
N LEU A 174 -8.85 0.98 8.78
CA LEU A 174 -8.91 2.35 9.29
C LEU A 174 -10.35 2.85 9.36
N SER A 175 -10.61 3.73 10.31
CA SER A 175 -11.89 4.41 10.46
C SER A 175 -11.69 5.77 11.12
N VAL A 176 -12.56 6.73 10.80
CA VAL A 176 -12.60 8.05 11.43
C VAL A 176 -13.87 8.14 12.25
N ARG A 177 -13.73 8.59 13.51
CA ARG A 177 -14.87 8.72 14.40
C ARG A 177 -15.88 9.75 13.85
N GLY A 178 -17.14 9.35 13.77
CA GLY A 178 -18.21 10.25 13.27
C GLY A 178 -18.31 10.36 11.75
N ALA A 179 -17.41 9.73 10.98
CA ALA A 179 -17.47 9.74 9.53
C ALA A 179 -17.75 8.34 8.95
N ARG A 180 -18.49 8.31 7.84
CA ARG A 180 -18.74 7.08 7.06
C ARG A 180 -17.78 7.03 5.88
N ILE A 181 -16.65 6.34 6.08
CA ILE A 181 -15.69 6.06 5.00
C ILE A 181 -15.99 4.66 4.44
N ARG A 182 -16.06 4.55 3.12
CA ARG A 182 -16.21 3.25 2.45
C ARG A 182 -14.97 2.39 2.68
N ARG A 183 -15.19 1.13 3.01
CA ARG A 183 -14.14 0.14 3.26
C ARG A 183 -14.18 -0.95 2.21
N HIS A 184 -13.06 -1.18 1.55
CA HIS A 184 -12.84 -2.32 0.66
C HIS A 184 -12.20 -3.44 1.47
N LEU A 185 -12.98 -4.43 1.82
CA LEU A 185 -12.49 -5.63 2.49
C LEU A 185 -12.16 -6.67 1.40
N LEU A 186 -10.88 -7.04 1.33
CA LEU A 186 -10.37 -7.95 0.31
C LEU A 186 -10.19 -9.35 0.89
N SER A 187 -10.77 -10.33 0.23
CA SER A 187 -10.75 -11.74 0.60
C SER A 187 -9.44 -12.43 0.18
N GLU A 188 -9.28 -13.70 0.56
CA GLU A 188 -8.20 -14.55 0.07
C GLU A 188 -8.22 -14.72 -1.46
N ALA A 189 -9.41 -14.82 -2.06
CA ALA A 189 -9.56 -14.90 -3.51
C ALA A 189 -9.04 -13.62 -4.20
N ASP A 190 -9.33 -12.45 -3.61
CA ASP A 190 -8.79 -11.18 -4.08
C ASP A 190 -7.25 -11.16 -3.96
N TYR A 191 -6.70 -11.60 -2.81
CA TYR A 191 -5.26 -11.70 -2.63
C TYR A 191 -4.61 -12.60 -3.69
N ARG A 192 -5.16 -13.80 -3.91
CA ARG A 192 -4.64 -14.73 -4.92
C ARG A 192 -4.65 -14.14 -6.33
N SER A 193 -5.64 -13.32 -6.66
CA SER A 193 -5.74 -12.67 -7.98
C SER A 193 -4.70 -11.59 -8.22
N VAL A 194 -4.11 -11.03 -7.16
CA VAL A 194 -3.13 -9.94 -7.23
C VAL A 194 -1.76 -10.32 -6.66
N ALA A 195 -1.57 -11.57 -6.21
CA ALA A 195 -0.33 -12.03 -5.60
C ALA A 195 0.84 -11.98 -6.61
N ASP A 196 1.99 -11.49 -6.16
CA ASP A 196 3.26 -11.57 -6.88
C ASP A 196 4.15 -12.62 -6.21
N LEU A 197 4.19 -13.81 -6.80
CA LEU A 197 4.94 -14.96 -6.28
C LEU A 197 6.42 -14.96 -6.71
N THR A 198 6.91 -13.90 -7.33
CA THR A 198 8.30 -13.79 -7.79
C THR A 198 9.25 -13.73 -6.60
N ASP A 199 10.22 -14.63 -6.57
CA ASP A 199 11.32 -14.58 -5.59
C ASP A 199 12.42 -13.63 -6.09
N TYR A 200 12.36 -12.39 -5.63
CA TYR A 200 13.33 -11.36 -5.97
C TYR A 200 14.71 -11.53 -5.31
N THR A 201 14.87 -12.50 -4.42
CA THR A 201 16.18 -12.80 -3.79
C THR A 201 17.08 -13.66 -4.68
N ARG A 202 16.49 -14.36 -5.65
CA ARG A 202 17.22 -15.15 -6.66
C ARG A 202 17.71 -14.23 -7.77
N THR A 203 18.97 -14.39 -8.15
CA THR A 203 19.55 -13.87 -9.39
C THR A 203 19.33 -14.92 -10.46
N GLU A 204 18.68 -14.56 -11.54
CA GLU A 204 18.71 -15.35 -12.78
C GLU A 204 20.12 -15.37 -13.34
#